data_4f64fa0f43af0ed53748d6efd0b11087
#
_entry.id   4f64fa0f43af0ed53748d6efd0b11087
#
_cell.length_a   1.000
_cell.length_b   1.000
_cell.length_c   1.000
_cell.angle_alpha   90.00
_cell.angle_beta   90.00
_cell.angle_gamma   90.00
#
_symmetry.space_group_name_H-M   'P 1'
#
loop_
_entity.id
_entity.type
_entity.pdbx_description
1 polymer ?
#
loop_
_entity_poly.entity_id
_entity_poly.type
_entity_poly.pdbx_seq_one_letter_code
_entity_poly.pdbx_strand_id
1 'polypeptide(L)'
;MALSWQARPGVFRNQLKRRRKFLLKEIAREKKTLLSIYAEVGHRYHEAIWMVGLMLDQMRAEVRWTHQLERELARRARALYPQFAEGLPK
;
A
#
# COMPACT_ATOMS: atom_id res chain seq x y z
N MET A 1 -14.20 -21.14 17.10
CA MET A 1 -13.94 -20.73 15.72
C MET A 1 -12.48 -20.34 15.56
N ALA A 2 -11.82 -21.02 14.70
CA ALA A 2 -10.45 -20.63 14.39
C ALA A 2 -10.46 -19.27 13.71
N LEU A 3 -9.77 -18.34 14.29
CA LEU A 3 -9.69 -17.01 13.72
C LEU A 3 -8.54 -17.01 12.71
N SER A 4 -8.87 -17.37 11.49
CA SER A 4 -7.86 -17.47 10.42
C SER A 4 -7.12 -16.15 10.19
N TRP A 5 -7.76 -15.03 10.50
CA TRP A 5 -7.11 -13.72 10.41
C TRP A 5 -6.13 -13.46 11.56
N GLN A 6 -6.08 -14.35 12.56
CA GLN A 6 -5.02 -14.34 13.59
C GLN A 6 -3.81 -15.16 13.14
N ALA A 7 -3.67 -15.35 11.86
CA ALA A 7 -2.57 -16.07 11.29
C ALA A 7 -1.22 -15.50 11.72
N ARG A 8 -0.20 -16.29 11.53
CA ARG A 8 1.18 -15.99 11.92
C ARG A 8 1.56 -14.55 11.51
N PRO A 9 2.22 -13.81 12.40
CA PRO A 9 2.56 -12.41 12.11
C PRO A 9 3.29 -12.20 10.79
N GLY A 10 4.15 -13.13 10.42
CA GLY A 10 4.89 -13.04 9.16
C GLY A 10 4.02 -13.15 7.91
N VAL A 11 2.91 -13.89 8.00
CA VAL A 11 2.01 -14.05 6.85
C VAL A 11 1.36 -12.72 6.49
N PHE A 12 0.82 -12.02 7.48
CA PHE A 12 0.18 -10.73 7.23
C PHE A 12 1.18 -9.68 6.72
N ARG A 13 2.37 -9.63 7.34
CA ARG A 13 3.43 -8.72 6.89
C ARG A 13 3.80 -8.98 5.42
N ASN A 14 3.92 -10.25 5.03
CA ASN A 14 4.22 -10.61 3.66
C ASN A 14 3.11 -10.22 2.70
N GLN A 15 1.85 -10.33 3.13
CA GLN A 15 0.71 -9.87 2.34
C GLN A 15 0.77 -8.37 2.11
N LEU A 16 1.10 -7.60 3.14
CA LEU A 16 1.24 -6.15 3.01
C LEU A 16 2.36 -5.79 2.02
N LYS A 17 3.49 -6.47 2.09
CA LYS A 17 4.61 -6.22 1.19
C LYS A 17 4.25 -6.54 -0.26
N ARG A 18 3.56 -7.65 -0.49
CA ARG A 18 3.10 -8.04 -1.83
C ARG A 18 2.09 -7.03 -2.37
N ARG A 19 1.15 -6.61 -1.54
CA ARG A 19 0.14 -5.61 -1.93
C ARG A 19 0.82 -4.30 -2.31
N ARG A 20 1.78 -3.85 -1.51
CA ARG A 20 2.53 -2.64 -1.79
C ARG A 20 3.28 -2.73 -3.11
N LYS A 21 3.96 -3.84 -3.35
CA LYS A 21 4.70 -4.06 -4.60
C LYS A 21 3.77 -3.98 -5.81
N PHE A 22 2.61 -4.61 -5.71
CA PHE A 22 1.59 -4.53 -6.75
C PHE A 22 1.14 -3.09 -6.98
N LEU A 23 0.82 -2.37 -5.91
CA LEU A 23 0.35 -0.99 -6.00
C LEU A 23 1.40 -0.07 -6.63
N LEU A 24 2.66 -0.24 -6.28
CA LEU A 24 3.73 0.59 -6.86
C LEU A 24 3.84 0.38 -8.37
N LYS A 25 3.67 -0.84 -8.84
CA LYS A 25 3.65 -1.14 -10.27
C LYS A 25 2.43 -0.49 -10.94
N GLU A 26 1.27 -0.58 -10.32
CA GLU A 26 0.05 0.01 -10.85
C GLU A 26 0.13 1.53 -10.89
N ILE A 27 0.72 2.15 -9.87
CA ILE A 27 0.95 3.59 -9.84
C ILE A 27 1.82 4.01 -11.02
N ALA A 28 2.91 3.29 -11.27
CA ALA A 28 3.80 3.59 -12.39
C ALA A 28 3.06 3.49 -13.73
N ARG A 29 2.25 2.47 -13.89
CA ARG A 29 1.44 2.26 -15.09
C ARG A 29 0.42 3.38 -15.29
N GLU A 30 -0.31 3.73 -14.23
CA GLU A 30 -1.33 4.78 -14.31
C GLU A 30 -0.75 6.17 -14.52
N LYS A 31 0.47 6.43 -14.03
CA LYS A 31 1.17 7.68 -14.35
C LYS A 31 1.43 7.81 -15.84
N LYS A 32 1.83 6.71 -16.49
CA LYS A 32 2.03 6.71 -17.95
C LYS A 32 0.72 6.94 -18.69
N THR A 33 -0.35 6.32 -18.23
CA THR A 33 -1.69 6.51 -18.77
C THR A 33 -2.10 7.98 -18.66
N LEU A 34 -1.87 8.58 -17.50
CA LEU A 34 -2.20 10.00 -17.28
C LEU A 34 -1.45 10.90 -18.25
N LEU A 35 -0.15 10.66 -18.44
CA LEU A 35 0.65 11.44 -19.38
C LEU A 35 0.14 11.29 -20.81
N SER A 36 -0.26 10.08 -21.21
CA SER A 36 -0.84 9.83 -22.52
C SER A 36 -2.15 10.60 -22.73
N ILE A 37 -3.00 10.61 -21.71
CA ILE A 37 -4.27 11.35 -21.76
C ILE A 37 -4.00 12.85 -21.87
N TYR A 38 -3.06 13.38 -21.10
CA TYR A 38 -2.67 14.80 -21.20
C TYR A 38 -2.20 15.16 -22.61
N ALA A 39 -1.37 14.31 -23.20
CA ALA A 39 -0.85 14.54 -24.55
C ALA A 39 -1.98 14.56 -25.57
N GLU A 40 -2.98 13.69 -25.40
CA GLU A 40 -4.09 13.57 -26.34
C GLU A 40 -5.10 14.70 -26.18
N VAL A 41 -5.45 15.03 -24.94
CA VAL A 41 -6.46 16.05 -24.62
C VAL A 41 -5.91 17.47 -24.72
N GLY A 42 -4.66 17.68 -24.33
CA GLY A 42 -3.99 18.97 -24.39
C GLY A 42 -4.32 19.93 -23.23
N HIS A 43 -5.13 19.52 -22.27
CA HIS A 43 -5.44 20.31 -21.08
C HIS A 43 -5.85 19.38 -19.93
N ARG A 44 -5.91 19.93 -18.71
CA ARG A 44 -6.18 19.16 -17.49
C ARG A 44 -7.65 19.12 -17.06
N TYR A 45 -8.55 19.67 -17.84
CA TYR A 45 -9.97 19.80 -17.47
C TYR A 45 -10.83 18.72 -18.14
N HIS A 46 -10.35 17.45 -18.09
CA HIS A 46 -11.05 16.33 -18.70
C HIS A 46 -11.34 15.29 -17.65
N GLU A 47 -12.52 14.67 -17.73
CA GLU A 47 -12.96 13.68 -16.75
C GLU A 47 -12.00 12.51 -16.63
N ALA A 48 -11.43 12.05 -17.74
CA ALA A 48 -10.47 10.94 -17.71
C ALA A 48 -9.24 11.28 -16.88
N ILE A 49 -8.76 12.53 -16.93
CA ILE A 49 -7.64 12.99 -16.12
C ILE A 49 -8.01 12.98 -14.64
N TRP A 50 -9.21 13.46 -14.32
CA TRP A 50 -9.70 13.49 -12.95
C TRP A 50 -9.88 12.08 -12.38
N MET A 51 -10.41 11.15 -13.20
CA MET A 51 -10.61 9.77 -12.77
C MET A 51 -9.29 9.04 -12.52
N VAL A 52 -8.33 9.19 -13.42
CA VAL A 52 -6.99 8.59 -13.24
C VAL A 52 -6.30 9.23 -12.04
N GLY A 53 -6.47 10.55 -11.86
CA GLY A 53 -5.94 11.24 -10.68
C GLY A 53 -6.49 10.68 -9.38
N LEU A 54 -7.80 10.43 -9.33
CA LEU A 54 -8.42 9.82 -8.16
C LEU A 54 -7.86 8.43 -7.88
N MET A 55 -7.74 7.60 -8.92
CA MET A 55 -7.16 6.26 -8.79
C MET A 55 -5.74 6.31 -8.24
N LEU A 56 -4.92 7.23 -8.74
CA LEU A 56 -3.56 7.41 -8.25
C LEU A 56 -3.53 7.83 -6.78
N ASP A 57 -4.39 8.76 -6.39
CA ASP A 57 -4.47 9.21 -5.00
C ASP A 57 -4.90 8.08 -4.07
N GLN A 58 -5.85 7.26 -4.50
CA GLN A 58 -6.31 6.10 -3.72
C GLN A 58 -5.18 5.07 -3.55
N MET A 59 -4.45 4.77 -4.62
CA MET A 59 -3.35 3.81 -4.56
C MET A 59 -2.21 4.32 -3.68
N ARG A 60 -1.89 5.61 -3.77
CA ARG A 60 -0.86 6.23 -2.92
C ARG A 60 -1.27 6.21 -1.45
N ALA A 61 -2.54 6.47 -1.17
CA ALA A 61 -3.07 6.38 0.20
C ALA A 61 -2.94 4.96 0.73
N GLU A 62 -3.24 3.97 -0.09
CA GLU A 62 -3.12 2.57 0.33
C GLU A 62 -1.66 2.18 0.58
N VAL A 63 -0.72 2.66 -0.23
CA VAL A 63 0.71 2.42 0.00
C VAL A 63 1.13 2.99 1.37
N ARG A 64 0.71 4.22 1.67
CA ARG A 64 0.99 4.83 2.98
C ARG A 64 0.41 4.00 4.12
N TRP A 65 -0.80 3.47 3.93
CA TRP A 65 -1.47 2.63 4.90
C TRP A 65 -0.69 1.33 5.15
N THR A 66 -0.15 0.70 4.11
CA THR A 66 0.65 -0.52 4.30
C THR A 66 1.89 -0.27 5.14
N HIS A 67 2.56 0.88 4.96
CA HIS A 67 3.69 1.27 5.80
C HIS A 67 3.27 1.53 7.24
N GLN A 68 2.15 2.21 7.43
CA GLN A 68 1.62 2.48 8.75
C GLN A 68 1.27 1.18 9.48
N LEU A 69 0.66 0.22 8.80
CA LEU A 69 0.34 -1.07 9.39
C LEU A 69 1.58 -1.87 9.76
N GLU A 70 2.63 -1.80 8.95
CA GLU A 70 3.88 -2.47 9.32
C GLU A 70 4.44 -1.90 10.63
N ARG A 71 4.36 -0.59 10.82
CA ARG A 71 4.76 0.02 12.08
C ARG A 71 3.88 -0.42 13.25
N GLU A 72 2.57 -0.53 13.02
CA GLU A 72 1.64 -1.01 14.05
C GLU A 72 1.89 -2.48 14.41
N LEU A 73 2.22 -3.31 13.41
CA LEU A 73 2.58 -4.70 13.66
C LEU A 73 3.83 -4.80 14.54
N ALA A 74 4.82 -3.96 14.30
CA ALA A 74 6.03 -3.92 15.12
C ALA A 74 5.72 -3.48 16.55
N ARG A 75 4.86 -2.46 16.70
CA ARG A 75 4.42 -2.01 18.04
C ARG A 75 3.67 -3.10 18.78
N ARG A 76 2.78 -3.80 18.08
CA ARG A 76 2.02 -4.92 18.67
C ARG A 76 2.95 -6.03 19.14
N ALA A 77 3.94 -6.37 18.33
CA ALA A 77 4.90 -7.42 18.70
C ALA A 77 5.65 -7.04 19.96
N ARG A 78 6.10 -5.79 20.07
CA ARG A 78 6.81 -5.32 21.26
C ARG A 78 5.91 -5.26 22.50
N ALA A 79 4.64 -4.89 22.31
CA ALA A 79 3.70 -4.75 23.41
C ALA A 79 3.20 -6.10 23.92
N LEU A 80 2.91 -7.04 23.01
CA LEU A 80 2.29 -8.31 23.36
C LEU A 80 3.29 -9.46 23.52
N TYR A 81 4.43 -9.36 22.84
CA TYR A 81 5.42 -10.44 22.81
C TYR A 81 6.83 -9.84 23.03
N PRO A 82 7.10 -9.28 24.22
CA PRO A 82 8.39 -8.60 24.45
C PRO A 82 9.59 -9.51 24.24
N GLN A 83 9.45 -10.80 24.52
CA GLN A 83 10.53 -11.78 24.35
C GLN A 83 10.95 -11.94 22.89
N PHE A 84 10.09 -11.59 21.93
CA PHE A 84 10.41 -11.65 20.51
C PHE A 84 10.85 -10.31 19.96
N ALA A 85 10.61 -9.23 20.69
CA ALA A 85 10.90 -7.88 20.20
C ALA A 85 12.40 -7.64 20.03
N GLU A 86 13.24 -8.30 20.84
CA GLU A 86 14.69 -8.17 20.76
C GLU A 86 15.25 -8.68 19.45
N GLY A 87 14.57 -9.62 18.79
CA GLY A 87 14.98 -10.15 17.51
C GLY A 87 14.44 -9.40 16.32
N LEU A 88 13.68 -8.32 16.53
CA LEU A 88 13.07 -7.57 15.44
C LEU A 88 14.02 -6.45 14.97
N PRO A 89 14.07 -6.19 13.67
CA PRO A 89 14.80 -5.04 13.15
C PRO A 89 14.21 -3.75 13.72
N LYS A 90 15.06 -2.88 14.09
CA LYS A 90 14.62 -1.57 14.58
C LYS A 90 14.20 -0.64 13.45
#